data_b98f4f577711a41fbed7f3fe319da5ab
#
_entry.id   b98f4f577711a41fbed7f3fe319da5ab
#
_cell.length_a   1.000
_cell.length_b   1.000
_cell.length_c   1.000
_cell.angle_alpha   90.00
_cell.angle_beta   90.00
_cell.angle_gamma   90.00
#
_symmetry.space_group_name_H-M   'P 1'
#
loop_
_entity.id
_entity.type
_entity.pdbx_description
1 polymer ?
#
loop_
_entity_poly.entity_id
_entity_poly.type
_entity_poly.pdbx_seq_one_letter_code
_entity_poly.pdbx_strand_id
1 'polypeptide(L)'
;MRITKLLAMATAALCLASGAEAESPVGERHLEAVNPTAALRDAEHRATVRVTVWYPAAEGSVERSLDIGPPNQPLFYVGEAAPEAAFADTRRRPVILFSHGYGGSARMMAWFTTVLAQQGYVVIAVDHPGNNSLDKMTVAGSAMFWDRAGDLQAALDKAAADPVIGAHMDLKRLGVAGYATGGFTALAAAGARVDLQRFQASCAAHPHDGLCTPQPEFPVTLEQATAAFAAPELAAEAAHAGDDHSIRGVRAAFAIAPALVQAFDPASLTAMGAPVAIILGGADPVAPPNINGGAAARAIPRAQLKTLPGVGHYDFLSTCSPRALSTEPLCQSLQTPQGPTHFEALQMALIMFGRAMGPP
;
A
#
# COMPACT_ATOMS: atom_id res chain seq x y z
N MET A 1 3.26 -65.21 50.18
CA MET A 1 3.26 -63.80 50.61
C MET A 1 4.09 -63.04 49.61
N ARG A 2 3.43 -62.37 48.64
CA ARG A 2 4.07 -61.56 47.58
C ARG A 2 3.60 -60.16 47.79
N ILE A 3 4.53 -59.21 48.08
CA ILE A 3 4.30 -57.81 48.28
C ILE A 3 4.47 -57.10 46.93
N THR A 4 3.38 -56.59 46.41
CA THR A 4 3.36 -55.83 45.19
C THR A 4 3.62 -54.31 45.54
N LYS A 5 4.72 -53.78 45.09
CA LYS A 5 5.00 -52.34 45.21
C LYS A 5 4.28 -51.56 44.08
N LEU A 6 3.34 -50.69 44.43
CA LEU A 6 2.78 -49.70 43.53
C LEU A 6 3.77 -48.55 43.39
N LEU A 7 4.22 -48.30 42.14
CA LEU A 7 4.91 -47.06 41.76
C LEU A 7 3.84 -46.06 41.34
N ALA A 8 3.72 -44.97 42.09
CA ALA A 8 2.93 -43.80 41.67
C ALA A 8 3.79 -42.92 40.74
N MET A 9 3.45 -42.86 39.46
CA MET A 9 3.99 -41.87 38.52
C MET A 9 3.22 -40.58 38.70
N ALA A 10 3.89 -39.54 39.24
CA ALA A 10 3.40 -38.17 39.23
C ALA A 10 3.71 -37.54 37.85
N THR A 11 2.70 -37.37 37.02
CA THR A 11 2.76 -36.61 35.78
C THR A 11 2.67 -35.13 36.15
N ALA A 12 3.79 -34.41 36.10
CA ALA A 12 3.82 -32.97 36.16
C ALA A 12 3.31 -32.43 34.81
N ALA A 13 2.08 -31.91 34.80
CA ALA A 13 1.57 -31.14 33.67
C ALA A 13 2.25 -29.76 33.66
N LEU A 14 3.18 -29.54 32.74
CA LEU A 14 3.71 -28.22 32.41
C LEU A 14 2.59 -27.45 31.68
N CYS A 15 1.86 -26.62 32.40
CA CYS A 15 1.04 -25.58 31.79
C CYS A 15 1.97 -24.54 31.15
N LEU A 16 2.22 -24.67 29.85
CA LEU A 16 2.72 -23.58 29.03
C LEU A 16 1.59 -22.55 28.99
N ALA A 17 1.65 -21.56 29.87
CA ALA A 17 0.90 -20.33 29.72
C ALA A 17 1.48 -19.63 28.46
N SER A 18 0.89 -19.87 27.31
CA SER A 18 1.01 -18.97 26.17
C SER A 18 0.33 -17.66 26.61
N GLY A 19 1.11 -16.75 27.23
CA GLY A 19 0.68 -15.38 27.34
C GLY A 19 0.41 -14.90 25.93
N ALA A 20 -0.84 -14.59 25.61
CA ALA A 20 -1.12 -13.73 24.47
C ALA A 20 -0.36 -12.43 24.77
N GLU A 21 0.74 -12.18 24.04
CA GLU A 21 1.34 -10.86 24.07
C GLU A 21 0.23 -9.89 23.66
N ALA A 22 -0.08 -8.95 24.55
CA ALA A 22 -1.05 -7.90 24.24
C ALA A 22 -0.55 -7.20 22.97
N GLU A 23 -1.44 -7.06 21.97
CA GLU A 23 -1.10 -6.34 20.74
C GLU A 23 -0.58 -4.96 21.11
N SER A 24 0.60 -4.59 20.59
CA SER A 24 1.20 -3.29 20.86
C SER A 24 0.31 -2.18 20.28
N PRO A 25 0.04 -1.10 21.03
CA PRO A 25 -0.67 0.04 20.47
C PRO A 25 0.07 0.59 19.25
N VAL A 26 -0.66 1.21 18.34
CA VAL A 26 -0.09 1.87 17.16
C VAL A 26 0.05 3.36 17.42
N GLY A 27 1.24 3.91 17.19
CA GLY A 27 1.47 5.35 17.17
C GLY A 27 1.26 5.91 15.76
N GLU A 28 0.82 7.16 15.68
CA GLU A 28 0.65 7.88 14.42
C GLU A 28 1.35 9.23 14.48
N ARG A 29 2.13 9.56 13.44
CA ARG A 29 2.72 10.88 13.23
C ARG A 29 2.51 11.36 11.81
N HIS A 30 2.37 12.67 11.66
CA HIS A 30 2.22 13.32 10.36
C HIS A 30 3.44 14.20 10.05
N LEU A 31 3.94 14.06 8.81
CA LEU A 31 5.05 14.86 8.29
C LEU A 31 4.64 15.46 6.95
N GLU A 32 5.41 16.43 6.51
CA GLU A 32 5.33 17.00 5.17
C GLU A 32 6.70 16.88 4.52
N ALA A 33 6.77 16.16 3.39
CA ALA A 33 7.98 15.96 2.61
C ALA A 33 8.01 16.89 1.41
N VAL A 34 9.18 17.47 1.10
CA VAL A 34 9.35 18.28 -0.11
C VAL A 34 9.61 17.38 -1.30
N ASN A 35 8.77 17.54 -2.34
CA ASN A 35 8.97 16.93 -3.65
C ASN A 35 8.64 17.97 -4.74
N PRO A 36 9.63 18.49 -5.48
CA PRO A 36 9.41 19.53 -6.47
C PRO A 36 8.37 19.17 -7.55
N THR A 37 8.32 17.90 -8.01
CA THR A 37 7.35 17.46 -9.02
C THR A 37 5.91 17.44 -8.48
N ALA A 38 5.72 17.47 -7.15
CA ALA A 38 4.40 17.58 -6.55
C ALA A 38 3.66 18.84 -7.01
N ALA A 39 4.37 19.98 -7.19
CA ALA A 39 3.78 21.23 -7.63
C ALA A 39 3.15 21.16 -9.04
N LEU A 40 3.61 20.24 -9.88
CA LEU A 40 3.02 20.02 -11.22
C LEU A 40 1.69 19.29 -11.14
N ARG A 41 1.49 18.52 -10.09
CA ARG A 41 0.34 17.62 -9.89
C ARG A 41 -0.70 18.19 -8.94
N ASP A 42 -0.28 18.95 -7.93
CA ASP A 42 -1.15 19.54 -6.92
C ASP A 42 -1.96 20.72 -7.47
N ALA A 43 -3.25 20.80 -7.14
CA ALA A 43 -4.15 21.86 -7.62
C ALA A 43 -3.79 23.27 -7.11
N GLU A 44 -3.06 23.35 -5.99
CA GLU A 44 -2.58 24.59 -5.37
C GLU A 44 -1.08 24.82 -5.61
N HIS A 45 -0.46 23.98 -6.47
CA HIS A 45 0.97 24.03 -6.80
C HIS A 45 1.91 23.90 -5.59
N ARG A 46 1.49 23.19 -4.55
CA ARG A 46 2.35 22.89 -3.40
C ARG A 46 3.41 21.87 -3.81
N ALA A 47 4.66 22.16 -3.50
CA ALA A 47 5.79 21.25 -3.75
C ALA A 47 6.00 20.28 -2.60
N THR A 48 4.92 19.78 -1.99
CA THR A 48 4.97 18.94 -0.80
C THR A 48 4.03 17.73 -0.92
N VAL A 49 4.39 16.69 -0.16
CA VAL A 49 3.66 15.43 -0.04
C VAL A 49 3.30 15.23 1.43
N ARG A 50 2.03 14.98 1.73
CA ARG A 50 1.62 14.55 3.08
C ARG A 50 2.11 13.14 3.35
N VAL A 51 2.64 12.95 4.54
CA VAL A 51 3.20 11.68 5.01
C VAL A 51 2.54 11.30 6.32
N THR A 52 2.05 10.08 6.41
CA THR A 52 1.60 9.48 7.67
C THR A 52 2.53 8.33 8.02
N VAL A 53 2.99 8.30 9.28
CA VAL A 53 3.87 7.26 9.79
C VAL A 53 3.17 6.53 10.93
N TRP A 54 2.98 5.22 10.76
CA TRP A 54 2.49 4.33 11.81
C TRP A 54 3.64 3.47 12.35
N TYR A 55 3.63 3.24 13.65
CA TYR A 55 4.71 2.52 14.35
C TYR A 55 4.22 1.89 15.65
N PRO A 56 4.92 0.88 16.20
CA PRO A 56 4.59 0.34 17.52
C PRO A 56 4.77 1.41 18.60
N ALA A 57 3.70 1.72 19.32
CA ALA A 57 3.69 2.72 20.38
C ALA A 57 3.95 2.09 21.75
N ALA A 58 4.34 2.94 22.70
CA ALA A 58 4.56 2.55 24.08
C ALA A 58 3.28 1.99 24.71
N GLU A 59 3.42 1.01 25.59
CA GLU A 59 2.30 0.44 26.34
C GLU A 59 1.55 1.54 27.11
N GLY A 60 0.22 1.46 27.10
CA GLY A 60 -0.65 2.46 27.71
C GLY A 60 -0.91 3.70 26.83
N SER A 61 -0.39 3.74 25.59
CA SER A 61 -0.78 4.77 24.62
C SER A 61 -2.28 4.68 24.32
N VAL A 62 -2.96 5.84 24.26
CA VAL A 62 -4.40 5.91 24.06
C VAL A 62 -4.69 6.03 22.57
N GLU A 63 -5.10 4.94 21.96
CA GLU A 63 -5.53 4.91 20.56
C GLU A 63 -6.88 5.58 20.38
N ARG A 64 -7.09 6.13 19.19
CA ARG A 64 -8.32 6.73 18.73
C ARG A 64 -8.70 6.15 17.39
N SER A 65 -10.01 6.04 17.13
CA SER A 65 -10.49 5.62 15.82
C SER A 65 -9.98 6.53 14.71
N LEU A 66 -9.51 5.89 13.64
CA LEU A 66 -9.12 6.53 12.38
C LEU A 66 -10.27 6.54 11.36
N ASP A 67 -11.49 6.18 11.75
CA ASP A 67 -12.64 6.05 10.86
C ASP A 67 -12.83 7.26 9.95
N ILE A 68 -13.30 7.00 8.73
CA ILE A 68 -13.54 8.00 7.70
C ILE A 68 -15.05 8.23 7.60
N GLY A 69 -15.47 9.49 7.65
CA GLY A 69 -16.84 9.91 7.53
C GLY A 69 -17.19 11.08 8.46
N PRO A 70 -18.45 11.53 8.49
CA PRO A 70 -18.90 12.56 9.41
C PRO A 70 -18.73 12.13 10.87
N PRO A 71 -18.54 13.05 11.81
CA PRO A 71 -18.44 12.74 13.23
C PRO A 71 -19.61 11.86 13.72
N ASN A 72 -19.29 10.77 14.43
CA ASN A 72 -20.23 9.76 14.92
C ASN A 72 -21.06 9.04 13.83
N GLN A 73 -20.69 9.17 12.57
CA GLN A 73 -21.35 8.52 11.44
C GLN A 73 -20.30 8.00 10.45
N PRO A 74 -19.45 7.05 10.85
CA PRO A 74 -18.40 6.55 10.00
C PRO A 74 -18.97 5.92 8.73
N LEU A 75 -18.28 6.15 7.61
CA LEU A 75 -18.51 5.47 6.35
C LEU A 75 -17.57 4.27 6.23
N PHE A 76 -16.33 4.43 6.69
CA PHE A 76 -15.32 3.35 6.64
C PHE A 76 -14.67 3.17 8.01
N TYR A 77 -14.58 1.92 8.44
CA TYR A 77 -13.79 1.51 9.60
C TYR A 77 -12.38 1.18 9.12
N VAL A 78 -11.39 1.93 9.59
CA VAL A 78 -10.02 1.83 9.03
C VAL A 78 -8.97 1.38 10.05
N GLY A 79 -9.26 1.44 11.34
CA GLY A 79 -8.35 1.07 12.42
C GLY A 79 -8.23 2.14 13.49
N GLU A 80 -7.25 1.98 14.36
CA GLU A 80 -7.00 2.87 15.49
C GLU A 80 -5.51 3.22 15.57
N ALA A 81 -5.19 4.40 16.09
CA ALA A 81 -3.82 4.80 16.40
C ALA A 81 -3.78 5.89 17.49
N ALA A 82 -2.67 5.95 18.22
CA ALA A 82 -2.41 6.95 19.26
C ALA A 82 -1.60 8.13 18.65
N PRO A 83 -2.21 9.32 18.54
CA PRO A 83 -1.53 10.48 17.96
C PRO A 83 -0.28 10.85 18.76
N GLU A 84 0.83 11.07 18.06
CA GLU A 84 2.12 11.54 18.61
C GLU A 84 2.65 10.67 19.76
N ALA A 85 2.22 9.42 19.90
CA ALA A 85 2.68 8.52 20.95
C ALA A 85 4.18 8.28 20.91
N ALA A 86 4.78 7.95 22.05
CA ALA A 86 6.18 7.51 22.10
C ALA A 86 6.29 6.11 21.43
N PHE A 87 7.46 5.82 20.85
CA PHE A 87 7.76 4.47 20.36
C PHE A 87 7.78 3.45 21.52
N ALA A 88 7.41 2.21 21.24
CA ALA A 88 7.38 1.14 22.23
C ALA A 88 8.75 0.88 22.91
N ASP A 89 9.82 1.09 22.19
CA ASP A 89 11.21 0.90 22.65
C ASP A 89 12.19 1.65 21.73
N THR A 90 13.49 1.49 21.97
CA THR A 90 14.57 2.14 21.21
C THR A 90 15.10 1.32 20.03
N ARG A 91 14.50 0.17 19.72
CA ARG A 91 14.95 -0.70 18.63
C ARG A 91 14.74 -0.04 17.26
N ARG A 92 15.66 -0.31 16.34
CA ARG A 92 15.46 0.00 14.93
C ARG A 92 14.64 -1.11 14.26
N ARG A 93 13.59 -0.71 13.56
CA ARG A 93 12.57 -1.57 12.97
C ARG A 93 12.64 -1.56 11.46
N PRO A 94 12.27 -2.66 10.78
CA PRO A 94 12.11 -2.65 9.33
C PRO A 94 11.10 -1.60 8.92
N VAL A 95 11.31 -1.01 7.74
CA VAL A 95 10.47 0.06 7.20
C VAL A 95 9.67 -0.48 6.02
N ILE A 96 8.40 -0.12 5.96
CA ILE A 96 7.53 -0.40 4.80
C ILE A 96 7.00 0.93 4.27
N LEU A 97 7.31 1.23 3.01
CA LEU A 97 6.67 2.33 2.29
C LEU A 97 5.32 1.85 1.76
N PHE A 98 4.31 2.70 1.81
CA PHE A 98 2.97 2.35 1.35
C PHE A 98 2.37 3.41 0.42
N SER A 99 1.83 2.95 -0.73
CA SER A 99 1.15 3.77 -1.73
C SER A 99 -0.31 3.35 -1.88
N HIS A 100 -1.23 4.30 -1.74
CA HIS A 100 -2.68 4.08 -1.91
C HIS A 100 -3.10 3.98 -3.38
N GLY A 101 -4.34 3.55 -3.63
CA GLY A 101 -4.96 3.47 -4.96
C GLY A 101 -5.29 4.83 -5.58
N TYR A 102 -5.86 4.81 -6.79
CA TYR A 102 -6.33 6.01 -7.49
C TYR A 102 -7.38 6.75 -6.65
N GLY A 103 -7.21 8.07 -6.47
CA GLY A 103 -8.13 8.89 -5.68
C GLY A 103 -8.30 8.49 -4.22
N GLY A 104 -7.46 7.59 -3.70
CA GLY A 104 -7.53 7.11 -2.31
C GLY A 104 -6.79 8.00 -1.32
N SER A 105 -6.40 7.44 -0.18
CA SER A 105 -5.55 8.11 0.81
C SER A 105 -4.77 7.08 1.62
N ALA A 106 -3.72 7.53 2.30
CA ALA A 106 -3.00 6.73 3.29
C ALA A 106 -3.98 6.16 4.33
N ARG A 107 -4.89 7.00 4.82
CA ARG A 107 -5.87 6.64 5.84
C ARG A 107 -6.87 5.57 5.38
N MET A 108 -7.29 5.58 4.10
CA MET A 108 -8.18 4.55 3.55
C MET A 108 -7.56 3.15 3.61
N MET A 109 -6.24 3.04 3.68
CA MET A 109 -5.51 1.79 3.77
C MET A 109 -4.98 1.50 5.18
N ALA A 110 -5.43 2.25 6.20
CA ALA A 110 -4.94 2.08 7.58
C ALA A 110 -5.26 0.71 8.17
N TRP A 111 -6.31 0.02 7.70
CA TRP A 111 -6.61 -1.37 8.08
C TRP A 111 -5.43 -2.33 7.82
N PHE A 112 -4.61 -2.04 6.79
CA PHE A 112 -3.44 -2.83 6.44
C PHE A 112 -2.18 -2.29 7.13
N THR A 113 -1.98 -0.98 7.08
CA THR A 113 -0.74 -0.33 7.56
C THR A 113 -0.63 -0.28 9.07
N THR A 114 -1.72 -0.11 9.81
CA THR A 114 -1.72 -0.14 11.28
C THR A 114 -1.43 -1.55 11.80
N VAL A 115 -1.97 -2.60 11.16
CA VAL A 115 -1.65 -3.97 11.54
C VAL A 115 -0.18 -4.31 11.29
N LEU A 116 0.41 -3.84 10.18
CA LEU A 116 1.86 -3.99 9.99
C LEU A 116 2.65 -3.27 11.10
N ALA A 117 2.18 -2.08 11.53
CA ALA A 117 2.81 -1.37 12.65
C ALA A 117 2.68 -2.14 13.97
N GLN A 118 1.51 -2.70 14.29
CA GLN A 118 1.32 -3.60 15.44
C GLN A 118 2.30 -4.78 15.44
N GLN A 119 2.59 -5.29 14.25
CA GLN A 119 3.53 -6.39 14.05
C GLN A 119 5.00 -5.97 14.06
N GLY A 120 5.31 -4.69 14.37
CA GLY A 120 6.65 -4.23 14.63
C GLY A 120 7.33 -3.44 13.51
N TYR A 121 6.64 -3.15 12.41
CA TYR A 121 7.18 -2.32 11.33
C TYR A 121 6.99 -0.83 11.59
N VAL A 122 7.88 0.01 11.04
CA VAL A 122 7.61 1.43 10.80
C VAL A 122 7.01 1.53 9.39
N VAL A 123 5.77 2.00 9.28
CA VAL A 123 5.07 2.11 8.01
C VAL A 123 4.93 3.58 7.62
N ILE A 124 5.44 3.94 6.45
CA ILE A 124 5.42 5.31 5.93
C ILE A 124 4.50 5.33 4.71
N ALA A 125 3.37 5.99 4.83
CA ALA A 125 2.40 6.15 3.76
C ALA A 125 2.29 7.61 3.32
N VAL A 126 1.92 7.84 2.08
CA VAL A 126 1.77 9.18 1.50
C VAL A 126 0.37 9.40 0.94
N ASP A 127 -0.04 10.66 0.85
CA ASP A 127 -1.16 11.10 0.02
C ASP A 127 -0.59 11.76 -1.23
N HIS A 128 -0.80 11.12 -2.40
CA HIS A 128 -0.16 11.55 -3.65
C HIS A 128 -0.76 12.87 -4.16
N PRO A 129 0.06 13.90 -4.43
CA PRO A 129 -0.41 15.21 -4.91
C PRO A 129 -1.26 15.12 -6.17
N GLY A 130 -2.42 15.78 -6.14
CA GLY A 130 -3.38 15.79 -7.26
C GLY A 130 -4.06 14.46 -7.57
N ASN A 131 -3.80 13.42 -6.78
CA ASN A 131 -4.47 12.12 -6.92
C ASN A 131 -4.75 11.46 -5.56
N ASN A 132 -5.43 12.17 -4.69
CA ASN A 132 -5.85 11.69 -3.37
C ASN A 132 -7.25 12.21 -3.01
N SER A 133 -7.88 11.61 -1.99
CA SER A 133 -9.24 11.97 -1.55
C SER A 133 -9.32 13.17 -0.60
N LEU A 134 -8.19 13.77 -0.22
CA LEU A 134 -8.13 14.88 0.74
C LEU A 134 -8.04 16.24 0.05
N ASP A 135 -7.47 16.27 -1.16
CA ASP A 135 -7.29 17.47 -1.97
C ASP A 135 -8.05 17.37 -3.29
N LYS A 136 -8.15 18.51 -3.98
CA LYS A 136 -8.71 18.53 -5.32
C LYS A 136 -7.83 17.71 -6.28
N MET A 137 -8.41 16.71 -6.89
CA MET A 137 -7.74 15.92 -7.92
C MET A 137 -7.51 16.74 -9.20
N THR A 138 -6.44 16.41 -9.91
CA THR A 138 -6.04 17.10 -11.15
C THR A 138 -5.78 16.09 -12.28
N VAL A 139 -5.85 16.53 -13.51
CA VAL A 139 -5.49 15.70 -14.68
C VAL A 139 -4.01 15.33 -14.62
N ALA A 140 -3.13 16.26 -14.25
CA ALA A 140 -1.70 15.98 -14.11
C ALA A 140 -1.42 14.94 -13.01
N GLY A 141 -2.03 15.09 -11.81
CA GLY A 141 -1.89 14.11 -10.73
C GLY A 141 -2.40 12.72 -11.09
N SER A 142 -3.41 12.66 -11.97
CA SER A 142 -3.97 11.40 -12.47
C SER A 142 -3.11 10.76 -13.56
N ALA A 143 -2.51 11.59 -14.44
CA ALA A 143 -1.76 11.13 -15.60
C ALA A 143 -0.29 10.81 -15.31
N MET A 144 0.34 11.49 -14.33
CA MET A 144 1.77 11.33 -13.97
C MET A 144 1.95 10.25 -12.89
N PHE A 145 1.42 9.07 -13.12
CA PHE A 145 1.41 7.99 -12.14
C PHE A 145 2.80 7.41 -11.83
N TRP A 146 3.80 7.64 -12.67
CA TRP A 146 5.20 7.23 -12.43
C TRP A 146 5.87 8.02 -11.29
N ASP A 147 5.48 9.29 -11.09
CA ASP A 147 6.05 10.16 -10.05
C ASP A 147 5.70 9.72 -8.62
N ARG A 148 4.73 8.83 -8.47
CA ARG A 148 4.30 8.33 -7.16
C ARG A 148 5.44 7.62 -6.41
N ALA A 149 6.39 7.00 -7.12
CA ALA A 149 7.59 6.43 -6.48
C ALA A 149 8.51 7.53 -5.91
N GLY A 150 8.59 8.69 -6.59
CA GLY A 150 9.30 9.87 -6.09
C GLY A 150 8.67 10.44 -4.80
N ASP A 151 7.35 10.38 -4.67
CA ASP A 151 6.66 10.78 -3.43
C ASP A 151 7.04 9.86 -2.26
N LEU A 152 7.14 8.55 -2.50
CA LEU A 152 7.60 7.59 -1.49
C LEU A 152 9.06 7.82 -1.11
N GLN A 153 9.94 8.15 -2.07
CA GLN A 153 11.33 8.47 -1.78
C GLN A 153 11.43 9.73 -0.91
N ALA A 154 10.71 10.80 -1.27
CA ALA A 154 10.68 12.04 -0.50
C ALA A 154 10.17 11.81 0.94
N ALA A 155 9.13 10.98 1.10
CA ALA A 155 8.61 10.60 2.40
C ALA A 155 9.62 9.80 3.24
N LEU A 156 10.34 8.86 2.61
CA LEU A 156 11.40 8.08 3.25
C LEU A 156 12.53 8.99 3.76
N ASP A 157 12.98 9.91 2.92
CA ASP A 157 14.06 10.85 3.27
C ASP A 157 13.63 11.78 4.41
N LYS A 158 12.39 12.28 4.36
CA LYS A 158 11.82 13.12 5.42
C LYS A 158 11.73 12.37 6.75
N ALA A 159 11.21 11.15 6.74
CA ALA A 159 11.07 10.34 7.94
C ALA A 159 12.44 9.92 8.52
N ALA A 160 13.41 9.61 7.66
CA ALA A 160 14.78 9.28 8.08
C ALA A 160 15.51 10.48 8.72
N ALA A 161 15.22 11.69 8.26
CA ALA A 161 15.77 12.92 8.81
C ALA A 161 15.04 13.40 10.08
N ASP A 162 13.85 12.89 10.38
CA ASP A 162 13.12 13.23 11.60
C ASP A 162 13.84 12.61 12.82
N PRO A 163 14.16 13.41 13.87
CA PRO A 163 14.95 12.93 15.01
C PRO A 163 14.26 11.83 15.83
N VAL A 164 12.92 11.80 15.82
CA VAL A 164 12.15 10.79 16.55
C VAL A 164 11.97 9.53 15.68
N ILE A 165 11.47 9.67 14.47
CA ILE A 165 11.15 8.52 13.60
C ILE A 165 12.44 7.88 13.10
N GLY A 166 13.40 8.66 12.60
CA GLY A 166 14.65 8.18 12.02
C GLY A 166 15.50 7.36 12.97
N ALA A 167 15.45 7.66 14.28
CA ALA A 167 16.14 6.89 15.31
C ALA A 167 15.65 5.42 15.37
N HIS A 168 14.41 5.16 15.00
CA HIS A 168 13.77 3.85 15.07
C HIS A 168 13.70 3.11 13.71
N MET A 169 14.28 3.67 12.64
CA MET A 169 14.24 3.07 11.29
C MET A 169 15.51 2.25 11.00
N ASP A 170 15.32 1.03 10.49
CA ASP A 170 16.39 0.23 9.90
C ASP A 170 16.28 0.26 8.37
N LEU A 171 16.94 1.21 7.74
CA LEU A 171 16.92 1.39 6.29
C LEU A 171 17.58 0.25 5.50
N LYS A 172 18.26 -0.69 6.16
CA LYS A 172 18.77 -1.91 5.53
C LYS A 172 17.67 -2.97 5.35
N ARG A 173 16.53 -2.78 6.02
CA ARG A 173 15.35 -3.64 5.97
C ARG A 173 14.16 -2.83 5.46
N LEU A 174 14.22 -2.44 4.18
CA LEU A 174 13.22 -1.60 3.53
C LEU A 174 12.36 -2.45 2.59
N GLY A 175 11.05 -2.40 2.78
CA GLY A 175 10.04 -2.97 1.90
C GLY A 175 9.14 -1.90 1.31
N VAL A 176 8.37 -2.25 0.30
CA VAL A 176 7.34 -1.39 -0.28
C VAL A 176 6.06 -2.18 -0.50
N ALA A 177 4.92 -1.55 -0.24
CA ALA A 177 3.61 -2.12 -0.51
C ALA A 177 2.69 -1.07 -1.14
N GLY A 178 1.62 -1.52 -1.78
CA GLY A 178 0.60 -0.62 -2.29
C GLY A 178 -0.60 -1.34 -2.86
N TYR A 179 -1.68 -0.58 -2.99
CA TYR A 179 -2.96 -1.05 -3.51
C TYR A 179 -3.30 -0.41 -4.85
N ALA A 180 -3.82 -1.17 -5.79
CA ALA A 180 -4.25 -0.71 -7.12
C ALA A 180 -3.13 0.07 -7.86
N THR A 181 -3.32 1.36 -8.16
CA THR A 181 -2.26 2.24 -8.68
C THR A 181 -1.07 2.31 -7.71
N GLY A 182 -1.30 2.18 -6.39
CA GLY A 182 -0.22 2.04 -5.41
C GLY A 182 0.52 0.70 -5.53
N GLY A 183 -0.16 -0.36 -5.96
CA GLY A 183 0.48 -1.63 -6.31
C GLY A 183 1.42 -1.49 -7.50
N PHE A 184 1.02 -0.72 -8.53
CA PHE A 184 1.92 -0.28 -9.60
C PHE A 184 3.12 0.47 -9.02
N THR A 185 2.88 1.47 -8.15
CA THR A 185 3.94 2.25 -7.50
C THR A 185 4.92 1.36 -6.74
N ALA A 186 4.44 0.33 -6.04
CA ALA A 186 5.29 -0.61 -5.33
C ALA A 186 6.20 -1.40 -6.29
N LEU A 187 5.70 -1.82 -7.45
CA LEU A 187 6.50 -2.48 -8.48
C LEU A 187 7.52 -1.52 -9.12
N ALA A 188 7.13 -0.26 -9.39
CA ALA A 188 8.05 0.76 -9.89
C ALA A 188 9.17 1.06 -8.88
N ALA A 189 8.83 1.24 -7.60
CA ALA A 189 9.80 1.43 -6.52
C ALA A 189 10.75 0.23 -6.34
N ALA A 190 10.35 -0.96 -6.79
CA ALA A 190 11.18 -2.18 -6.77
C ALA A 190 11.92 -2.45 -8.09
N GLY A 191 11.85 -1.55 -9.10
CA GLY A 191 12.66 -1.59 -10.31
C GLY A 191 11.92 -1.82 -11.62
N ALA A 192 10.58 -1.91 -11.62
CA ALA A 192 9.81 -1.92 -12.85
C ALA A 192 9.82 -0.54 -13.50
N ARG A 193 10.02 -0.46 -14.83
CA ARG A 193 10.10 0.80 -15.59
C ARG A 193 8.87 1.03 -16.44
N VAL A 194 8.47 2.29 -16.56
CA VAL A 194 7.29 2.70 -17.32
C VAL A 194 7.59 2.81 -18.81
N ASP A 195 6.63 2.39 -19.62
CA ASP A 195 6.57 2.60 -21.07
C ASP A 195 5.20 3.19 -21.40
N LEU A 196 5.13 4.52 -21.51
CA LEU A 196 3.90 5.24 -21.81
C LEU A 196 3.35 4.91 -23.20
N GLN A 197 4.22 4.66 -24.19
CA GLN A 197 3.79 4.31 -25.54
C GLN A 197 3.09 2.94 -25.55
N ARG A 198 3.64 2.00 -24.79
CA ARG A 198 3.02 0.69 -24.58
C ARG A 198 1.65 0.80 -23.92
N PHE A 199 1.53 1.65 -22.87
CA PHE A 199 0.22 1.89 -22.23
C PHE A 199 -0.80 2.46 -23.19
N GLN A 200 -0.43 3.48 -23.97
CA GLN A 200 -1.30 4.09 -24.99
C GLN A 200 -1.70 3.07 -26.06
N ALA A 201 -0.75 2.26 -26.54
CA ALA A 201 -1.04 1.21 -27.52
C ALA A 201 -1.98 0.14 -26.95
N SER A 202 -1.80 -0.24 -25.67
CA SER A 202 -2.70 -1.19 -25.00
C SER A 202 -4.12 -0.66 -24.91
N CYS A 203 -4.31 0.61 -24.52
CA CYS A 203 -5.63 1.23 -24.44
C CYS A 203 -6.26 1.44 -25.82
N ALA A 204 -5.47 1.75 -26.86
CA ALA A 204 -5.98 1.83 -28.24
C ALA A 204 -6.49 0.47 -28.72
N ALA A 205 -5.81 -0.63 -28.35
CA ALA A 205 -6.22 -1.99 -28.72
C ALA A 205 -7.40 -2.51 -27.88
N HIS A 206 -7.53 -2.03 -26.63
CA HIS A 206 -8.52 -2.49 -25.66
C HIS A 206 -9.24 -1.31 -24.98
N PRO A 207 -10.02 -0.49 -25.72
CA PRO A 207 -10.61 0.76 -25.22
C PRO A 207 -11.67 0.57 -24.13
N HIS A 208 -12.15 -0.66 -23.94
CA HIS A 208 -13.12 -1.03 -22.89
C HIS A 208 -12.45 -1.70 -21.67
N ASP A 209 -11.13 -1.80 -21.64
CA ASP A 209 -10.42 -2.23 -20.43
C ASP A 209 -10.67 -1.23 -19.28
N GLY A 210 -10.94 -1.74 -18.08
CA GLY A 210 -11.27 -0.91 -16.94
C GLY A 210 -10.30 0.25 -16.69
N LEU A 211 -9.01 0.02 -16.94
CA LEU A 211 -7.97 1.06 -16.75
C LEU A 211 -7.83 2.04 -17.92
N CYS A 212 -8.42 1.74 -19.07
CA CYS A 212 -8.45 2.63 -20.23
C CYS A 212 -9.71 3.49 -20.28
N THR A 213 -10.64 3.26 -19.36
CA THR A 213 -11.85 4.06 -19.18
C THR A 213 -11.70 5.06 -18.04
N PRO A 214 -12.41 6.21 -18.05
CA PRO A 214 -12.40 7.15 -16.94
C PRO A 214 -12.81 6.47 -15.62
N GLN A 215 -12.02 6.70 -14.57
CA GLN A 215 -12.30 6.14 -13.26
C GLN A 215 -13.39 6.94 -12.53
N PRO A 216 -14.29 6.29 -11.77
CA PRO A 216 -15.42 6.98 -11.12
C PRO A 216 -14.98 8.00 -10.07
N GLU A 217 -13.85 7.81 -9.43
CA GLU A 217 -13.31 8.71 -8.40
C GLU A 217 -12.94 10.08 -8.97
N PHE A 218 -12.38 10.10 -10.17
CA PHE A 218 -12.08 11.32 -10.92
C PHE A 218 -11.94 10.96 -12.41
N PRO A 219 -12.96 11.24 -13.23
CA PRO A 219 -13.00 10.79 -14.61
C PRO A 219 -12.07 11.61 -15.51
N VAL A 220 -10.92 11.03 -15.84
CA VAL A 220 -9.96 11.56 -16.81
C VAL A 220 -9.91 10.62 -18.00
N THR A 221 -10.14 11.14 -19.21
CA THR A 221 -9.99 10.36 -20.44
C THR A 221 -8.52 10.30 -20.86
N LEU A 222 -8.15 9.29 -21.64
CA LEU A 222 -6.79 9.18 -22.20
C LEU A 222 -6.46 10.41 -23.09
N GLU A 223 -7.45 10.96 -23.77
CA GLU A 223 -7.31 12.21 -24.57
C GLU A 223 -6.99 13.40 -23.68
N GLN A 224 -7.71 13.58 -22.55
CA GLN A 224 -7.42 14.64 -21.57
C GLN A 224 -6.03 14.51 -20.97
N ALA A 225 -5.64 13.27 -20.58
CA ALA A 225 -4.31 13.00 -20.06
C ALA A 225 -3.21 13.32 -21.09
N THR A 226 -3.41 12.92 -22.35
CA THR A 226 -2.48 13.19 -23.45
C THR A 226 -2.40 14.69 -23.76
N ALA A 227 -3.53 15.40 -23.78
CA ALA A 227 -3.58 16.83 -24.01
C ALA A 227 -2.88 17.65 -22.90
N ALA A 228 -2.92 17.18 -21.65
CA ALA A 228 -2.21 17.82 -20.55
C ALA A 228 -0.69 17.88 -20.80
N PHE A 229 -0.12 16.88 -21.45
CA PHE A 229 1.30 16.85 -21.81
C PHE A 229 1.69 17.79 -22.97
N ALA A 230 0.75 18.57 -23.50
CA ALA A 230 1.09 19.70 -24.39
C ALA A 230 1.69 20.90 -23.61
N ALA A 231 1.49 21.00 -22.30
CA ALA A 231 2.15 21.98 -21.47
C ALA A 231 3.66 21.64 -21.35
N PRO A 232 4.57 22.59 -21.58
CA PRO A 232 6.02 22.30 -21.67
C PRO A 232 6.60 21.63 -20.42
N GLU A 233 6.17 22.05 -19.23
CA GLU A 233 6.62 21.50 -17.95
C GLU A 233 6.15 20.04 -17.75
N LEU A 234 4.93 19.71 -18.15
CA LEU A 234 4.40 18.34 -18.08
C LEU A 234 5.01 17.47 -19.18
N ALA A 235 5.29 18.02 -20.37
CA ALA A 235 6.00 17.32 -21.42
C ALA A 235 7.43 16.97 -21.02
N ALA A 236 8.12 17.88 -20.33
CA ALA A 236 9.46 17.65 -19.82
C ALA A 236 9.46 16.50 -18.80
N GLU A 237 8.49 16.48 -17.88
CA GLU A 237 8.38 15.43 -16.87
C GLU A 237 7.95 14.08 -17.50
N ALA A 238 7.06 14.08 -18.48
CA ALA A 238 6.66 12.88 -19.22
C ALA A 238 7.82 12.20 -19.95
N ALA A 239 8.84 12.96 -20.36
CA ALA A 239 10.06 12.41 -20.95
C ALA A 239 10.87 11.55 -19.96
N HIS A 240 10.68 11.77 -18.66
CA HIS A 240 11.31 10.99 -17.57
C HIS A 240 10.48 9.80 -17.10
N ALA A 241 9.28 9.59 -17.64
CA ALA A 241 8.39 8.50 -17.21
C ALA A 241 9.07 7.12 -17.27
N GLY A 242 9.94 6.89 -18.26
CA GLY A 242 10.68 5.64 -18.46
C GLY A 242 11.98 5.52 -17.66
N ASP A 243 12.35 6.52 -16.89
CA ASP A 243 13.55 6.52 -16.07
C ASP A 243 13.45 5.46 -14.94
N ASP A 244 14.56 5.27 -14.23
CA ASP A 244 14.59 4.38 -13.08
C ASP A 244 14.03 5.07 -11.84
N HIS A 245 12.76 4.77 -11.51
CA HIS A 245 12.08 5.26 -10.32
C HIS A 245 12.24 4.32 -9.11
N SER A 246 13.18 3.36 -9.16
CA SER A 246 13.39 2.44 -8.05
C SER A 246 13.94 3.15 -6.82
N ILE A 247 13.45 2.75 -5.65
CA ILE A 247 13.93 3.25 -4.36
C ILE A 247 15.08 2.37 -3.90
N ARG A 248 16.25 2.99 -3.76
CA ARG A 248 17.46 2.27 -3.38
C ARG A 248 17.30 1.57 -2.03
N GLY A 249 17.61 0.29 -2.00
CA GLY A 249 17.56 -0.52 -0.77
C GLY A 249 16.25 -1.26 -0.55
N VAL A 250 15.25 -1.13 -1.44
CA VAL A 250 14.04 -1.93 -1.41
C VAL A 250 14.39 -3.41 -1.57
N ARG A 251 14.00 -4.20 -0.57
CA ARG A 251 14.30 -5.64 -0.47
C ARG A 251 13.13 -6.54 -0.82
N ALA A 252 11.92 -6.00 -0.83
CA ALA A 252 10.71 -6.74 -1.15
C ALA A 252 9.58 -5.80 -1.56
N ALA A 253 8.71 -6.24 -2.48
CA ALA A 253 7.52 -5.50 -2.89
C ALA A 253 6.26 -6.34 -2.73
N PHE A 254 5.23 -5.76 -2.12
CA PHE A 254 3.91 -6.37 -1.97
C PHE A 254 2.86 -5.55 -2.71
N ALA A 255 2.22 -6.14 -3.71
CA ALA A 255 1.22 -5.47 -4.52
C ALA A 255 -0.18 -6.07 -4.28
N ILE A 256 -1.12 -5.25 -3.84
CA ILE A 256 -2.54 -5.60 -3.65
C ILE A 256 -3.30 -5.13 -4.89
N ALA A 257 -3.92 -6.05 -5.62
CA ALA A 257 -4.70 -5.77 -6.84
C ALA A 257 -4.04 -4.73 -7.77
N PRO A 258 -2.73 -4.90 -8.15
CA PRO A 258 -2.01 -3.87 -8.89
C PRO A 258 -2.69 -3.57 -10.22
N ALA A 259 -2.84 -2.28 -10.50
CA ALA A 259 -3.37 -1.70 -11.72
C ALA A 259 -2.24 -1.25 -12.65
N LEU A 260 -2.55 -0.78 -13.86
CA LEU A 260 -1.60 -0.16 -14.81
C LEU A 260 -0.38 -1.03 -15.20
N VAL A 261 -0.43 -2.34 -15.02
CA VAL A 261 0.70 -3.23 -15.35
C VAL A 261 1.03 -3.19 -16.84
N GLN A 262 0.06 -2.86 -17.70
CA GLN A 262 0.25 -2.66 -19.14
C GLN A 262 1.20 -1.50 -19.46
N ALA A 263 1.39 -0.58 -18.50
CA ALA A 263 2.32 0.55 -18.62
C ALA A 263 3.77 0.19 -18.29
N PHE A 264 4.08 -1.04 -17.88
CA PHE A 264 5.45 -1.43 -17.64
C PHE A 264 6.12 -1.98 -18.90
N ASP A 265 7.42 -1.66 -19.05
CA ASP A 265 8.31 -2.38 -19.95
C ASP A 265 8.49 -3.83 -19.48
N PRO A 266 8.11 -4.83 -20.30
CA PRO A 266 8.22 -6.24 -19.93
C PRO A 266 9.64 -6.69 -19.58
N ALA A 267 10.65 -6.09 -20.20
CA ALA A 267 12.05 -6.43 -19.92
C ALA A 267 12.43 -6.01 -18.49
N SER A 268 11.92 -4.85 -18.03
CA SER A 268 12.14 -4.38 -16.66
C SER A 268 11.50 -5.30 -15.61
N LEU A 269 10.29 -5.79 -15.87
CA LEU A 269 9.64 -6.77 -14.99
C LEU A 269 10.45 -8.08 -14.90
N THR A 270 10.98 -8.54 -16.02
CA THR A 270 11.80 -9.76 -16.08
C THR A 270 13.15 -9.57 -15.37
N ALA A 271 13.68 -8.35 -15.32
CA ALA A 271 14.93 -8.01 -14.67
C ALA A 271 14.81 -7.75 -13.16
N MET A 272 13.60 -7.72 -12.59
CA MET A 272 13.40 -7.45 -11.16
C MET A 272 14.11 -8.48 -10.29
N GLY A 273 14.99 -8.00 -9.39
CA GLY A 273 15.76 -8.83 -8.48
C GLY A 273 15.13 -9.00 -7.08
N ALA A 274 14.35 -8.03 -6.64
CA ALA A 274 13.68 -8.09 -5.35
C ALA A 274 12.54 -9.13 -5.35
N PRO A 275 12.33 -9.88 -4.27
CA PRO A 275 11.14 -10.71 -4.08
C PRO A 275 9.87 -9.88 -4.23
N VAL A 276 8.92 -10.39 -5.00
CA VAL A 276 7.60 -9.77 -5.22
C VAL A 276 6.50 -10.74 -4.80
N ALA A 277 5.50 -10.24 -4.06
CA ALA A 277 4.27 -10.97 -3.82
C ALA A 277 3.07 -10.13 -4.27
N ILE A 278 2.12 -10.78 -4.92
CA ILE A 278 0.93 -10.15 -5.50
C ILE A 278 -0.30 -10.90 -4.98
N ILE A 279 -1.24 -10.17 -4.40
CA ILE A 279 -2.57 -10.67 -4.10
C ILE A 279 -3.60 -9.90 -4.92
N LEU A 280 -4.58 -10.58 -5.46
CA LEU A 280 -5.60 -9.96 -6.29
C LEU A 280 -6.95 -10.67 -6.19
N GLY A 281 -8.01 -9.97 -6.54
CA GLY A 281 -9.35 -10.51 -6.66
C GLY A 281 -9.57 -11.18 -8.02
N GLY A 282 -10.16 -12.37 -8.00
CA GLY A 282 -10.46 -13.11 -9.23
C GLY A 282 -11.63 -12.54 -10.04
N ALA A 283 -12.48 -11.72 -9.41
CA ALA A 283 -13.62 -11.06 -10.03
C ALA A 283 -13.41 -9.54 -10.20
N ASP A 284 -12.17 -9.07 -10.18
CA ASP A 284 -11.81 -7.66 -10.29
C ASP A 284 -12.10 -7.10 -11.71
N PRO A 285 -13.10 -6.19 -11.86
CA PRO A 285 -13.44 -5.60 -13.15
C PRO A 285 -12.61 -4.31 -13.43
N VAL A 286 -12.01 -3.70 -12.42
CA VAL A 286 -11.24 -2.45 -12.54
C VAL A 286 -9.84 -2.74 -13.04
N ALA A 287 -9.15 -3.69 -12.39
CA ALA A 287 -7.83 -4.17 -12.79
C ALA A 287 -7.87 -5.67 -13.11
N PRO A 288 -8.44 -6.07 -14.28
CA PRO A 288 -8.61 -7.48 -14.61
C PRO A 288 -7.34 -8.30 -14.41
N PRO A 289 -7.41 -9.44 -13.69
CA PRO A 289 -6.24 -10.18 -13.24
C PRO A 289 -5.29 -10.61 -14.37
N ASN A 290 -5.83 -11.03 -15.49
CA ASN A 290 -5.07 -11.59 -16.62
C ASN A 290 -4.12 -10.59 -17.29
N ILE A 291 -4.44 -9.31 -17.26
CA ILE A 291 -3.67 -8.22 -17.90
C ILE A 291 -2.97 -7.30 -16.89
N ASN A 292 -3.28 -7.43 -15.59
CA ASN A 292 -2.67 -6.68 -14.51
C ASN A 292 -1.84 -7.58 -13.59
N GLY A 293 -2.24 -7.79 -12.34
CA GLY A 293 -1.45 -8.52 -11.35
C GLY A 293 -1.01 -9.91 -11.78
N GLY A 294 -1.86 -10.65 -12.47
CA GLY A 294 -1.49 -11.95 -13.03
C GLY A 294 -0.47 -11.84 -14.17
N ALA A 295 -0.53 -10.78 -15.00
CA ALA A 295 0.48 -10.52 -16.02
C ALA A 295 1.84 -10.18 -15.38
N ALA A 296 1.86 -9.32 -14.35
CA ALA A 296 3.05 -9.02 -13.58
C ALA A 296 3.66 -10.29 -12.96
N ALA A 297 2.85 -11.12 -12.33
CA ALA A 297 3.32 -12.36 -11.70
C ALA A 297 3.94 -13.35 -12.70
N ARG A 298 3.45 -13.40 -13.93
CA ARG A 298 4.05 -14.23 -15.00
C ARG A 298 5.38 -13.69 -15.52
N ALA A 299 5.55 -12.36 -15.50
CA ALA A 299 6.75 -11.71 -16.02
C ALA A 299 7.89 -11.65 -14.97
N ILE A 300 7.54 -11.41 -13.70
CA ILE A 300 8.54 -11.21 -12.63
C ILE A 300 9.07 -12.57 -12.16
N PRO A 301 10.39 -12.78 -12.16
CA PRO A 301 10.99 -14.03 -11.72
C PRO A 301 10.63 -14.37 -10.27
N ARG A 302 10.09 -15.56 -10.05
CA ARG A 302 9.72 -16.08 -8.71
C ARG A 302 8.71 -15.22 -7.96
N ALA A 303 7.88 -14.43 -8.65
CA ALA A 303 6.78 -13.73 -8.02
C ALA A 303 5.81 -14.71 -7.36
N GLN A 304 5.38 -14.40 -6.15
CA GLN A 304 4.32 -15.14 -5.47
C GLN A 304 2.97 -14.53 -5.86
N LEU A 305 2.04 -15.34 -6.34
CA LEU A 305 0.70 -14.88 -6.71
C LEU A 305 -0.35 -15.60 -5.88
N LYS A 306 -1.27 -14.83 -5.30
CA LYS A 306 -2.50 -15.34 -4.70
C LYS A 306 -3.70 -14.66 -5.35
N THR A 307 -4.59 -15.46 -5.93
CA THR A 307 -5.86 -14.98 -6.48
C THR A 307 -6.98 -15.43 -5.56
N LEU A 308 -7.80 -14.49 -5.10
CA LEU A 308 -8.96 -14.75 -4.25
C LEU A 308 -10.22 -14.90 -5.12
N PRO A 309 -10.81 -16.10 -5.23
CA PRO A 309 -12.00 -16.29 -6.06
C PRO A 309 -13.16 -15.42 -5.61
N GLY A 310 -13.87 -14.79 -6.56
CA GLY A 310 -15.05 -13.97 -6.29
C GLY A 310 -14.76 -12.59 -5.71
N VAL A 311 -13.54 -12.29 -5.26
CA VAL A 311 -13.14 -11.00 -4.70
C VAL A 311 -13.00 -9.97 -5.82
N GLY A 312 -13.57 -8.78 -5.60
CA GLY A 312 -13.48 -7.62 -6.51
C GLY A 312 -12.36 -6.65 -6.14
N HIS A 313 -12.27 -5.55 -6.90
CA HIS A 313 -11.24 -4.54 -6.69
C HIS A 313 -11.36 -3.86 -5.33
N TYR A 314 -12.56 -3.36 -5.03
CA TYR A 314 -12.83 -2.55 -3.85
C TYR A 314 -12.98 -3.37 -2.55
N ASP A 315 -13.02 -4.71 -2.65
CA ASP A 315 -13.03 -5.59 -1.47
C ASP A 315 -11.73 -5.48 -0.64
N PHE A 316 -10.67 -4.90 -1.21
CA PHE A 316 -9.41 -4.57 -0.52
C PHE A 316 -9.37 -3.19 0.15
N LEU A 317 -10.40 -2.37 0.00
CA LEU A 317 -10.49 -1.09 0.72
C LEU A 317 -10.89 -1.30 2.19
N SER A 318 -10.83 -0.25 2.98
CA SER A 318 -11.30 -0.27 4.38
C SER A 318 -12.73 -0.75 4.50
N THR A 319 -13.04 -1.35 5.65
CA THR A 319 -14.34 -1.97 5.91
C THR A 319 -15.48 -0.95 5.84
N CYS A 320 -16.43 -1.20 4.96
CA CYS A 320 -17.62 -0.37 4.82
C CYS A 320 -18.52 -0.48 6.05
N SER A 321 -18.96 0.66 6.57
CA SER A 321 -19.99 0.68 7.62
C SER A 321 -21.37 0.26 7.06
N PRO A 322 -22.33 -0.13 7.91
CA PRO A 322 -23.69 -0.41 7.46
C PRO A 322 -24.33 0.77 6.71
N ARG A 323 -24.00 2.00 7.08
CA ARG A 323 -24.44 3.20 6.36
C ARG A 323 -23.80 3.26 4.96
N ALA A 324 -22.48 3.10 4.87
CA ALA A 324 -21.77 3.17 3.60
C ALA A 324 -22.25 2.11 2.60
N LEU A 325 -22.60 0.91 3.07
CA LEU A 325 -23.18 -0.14 2.22
C LEU A 325 -24.47 0.31 1.50
N SER A 326 -25.18 1.29 2.04
CA SER A 326 -26.41 1.84 1.46
C SER A 326 -26.21 3.16 0.71
N THR A 327 -25.14 3.92 0.98
CA THR A 327 -24.94 5.27 0.45
C THR A 327 -23.73 5.44 -0.45
N GLU A 328 -22.69 4.64 -0.26
CA GLU A 328 -21.42 4.83 -0.95
C GLU A 328 -21.28 3.88 -2.16
N PRO A 329 -21.10 4.38 -3.38
CA PRO A 329 -20.98 3.55 -4.59
C PRO A 329 -19.87 2.50 -4.50
N LEU A 330 -18.73 2.83 -3.87
CA LEU A 330 -17.64 1.88 -3.67
C LEU A 330 -18.08 0.69 -2.81
N CYS A 331 -18.83 0.95 -1.73
CA CYS A 331 -19.33 -0.09 -0.84
C CYS A 331 -20.46 -0.93 -1.49
N GLN A 332 -21.25 -0.32 -2.37
CA GLN A 332 -22.29 -1.03 -3.14
C GLN A 332 -21.70 -1.95 -4.22
N SER A 333 -20.45 -1.72 -4.62
CA SER A 333 -19.74 -2.53 -5.63
C SER A 333 -18.96 -3.70 -5.05
N LEU A 334 -18.97 -3.91 -3.73
CA LEU A 334 -18.30 -5.04 -3.08
C LEU A 334 -18.84 -6.38 -3.61
N GLN A 335 -17.93 -7.32 -3.86
CA GLN A 335 -18.27 -8.66 -4.36
C GLN A 335 -18.32 -9.68 -3.21
N THR A 336 -17.51 -9.44 -2.15
CA THR A 336 -17.40 -10.35 -1.01
C THR A 336 -17.27 -9.57 0.29
N PRO A 337 -17.52 -10.21 1.47
CA PRO A 337 -17.16 -9.62 2.76
C PRO A 337 -15.68 -9.32 2.85
N GLN A 338 -15.32 -8.11 3.30
CA GLN A 338 -13.94 -7.61 3.29
C GLN A 338 -13.01 -8.30 4.30
N GLY A 339 -13.52 -8.72 5.47
CA GLY A 339 -12.69 -9.31 6.53
C GLY A 339 -11.82 -10.49 6.09
N PRO A 340 -12.35 -11.53 5.43
CA PRO A 340 -11.54 -12.63 4.89
C PRO A 340 -10.48 -12.16 3.88
N THR A 341 -10.81 -11.19 3.01
CA THR A 341 -9.90 -10.62 2.02
C THR A 341 -8.74 -9.87 2.70
N HIS A 342 -9.04 -9.08 3.73
CA HIS A 342 -8.05 -8.39 4.55
C HIS A 342 -7.11 -9.37 5.26
N PHE A 343 -7.66 -10.40 5.89
CA PHE A 343 -6.87 -11.42 6.56
C PHE A 343 -5.85 -12.08 5.61
N GLU A 344 -6.28 -12.47 4.42
CA GLU A 344 -5.43 -13.10 3.42
C GLU A 344 -4.32 -12.17 2.91
N ALA A 345 -4.64 -10.89 2.71
CA ALA A 345 -3.66 -9.89 2.30
C ALA A 345 -2.59 -9.66 3.39
N LEU A 346 -3.02 -9.51 4.65
CA LEU A 346 -2.13 -9.33 5.79
C LEU A 346 -1.22 -10.53 6.01
N GLN A 347 -1.78 -11.74 6.02
CA GLN A 347 -1.00 -12.97 6.19
C GLN A 347 0.09 -13.11 5.12
N MET A 348 -0.28 -12.88 3.85
CA MET A 348 0.67 -12.98 2.75
C MET A 348 1.78 -11.92 2.85
N ALA A 349 1.43 -10.68 3.21
CA ALA A 349 2.39 -9.59 3.38
C ALA A 349 3.38 -9.86 4.52
N LEU A 350 2.88 -10.26 5.70
CA LEU A 350 3.71 -10.55 6.87
C LEU A 350 4.69 -11.69 6.60
N ILE A 351 4.22 -12.77 5.95
CA ILE A 351 5.09 -13.90 5.57
C ILE A 351 6.17 -13.43 4.60
N MET A 352 5.81 -12.67 3.58
CA MET A 352 6.74 -12.20 2.56
C MET A 352 7.78 -11.24 3.15
N PHE A 353 7.35 -10.21 3.89
CA PHE A 353 8.26 -9.26 4.51
C PHE A 353 9.16 -9.91 5.57
N GLY A 354 8.60 -10.80 6.40
CA GLY A 354 9.36 -11.56 7.39
C GLY A 354 10.47 -12.42 6.75
N ARG A 355 10.20 -13.05 5.60
CA ARG A 355 11.20 -13.84 4.85
C ARG A 355 12.27 -12.97 4.19
N ALA A 356 11.90 -11.81 3.65
CA ALA A 356 12.79 -10.96 2.89
C ALA A 356 13.67 -10.05 3.77
N MET A 357 13.14 -9.63 4.92
CA MET A 357 13.76 -8.62 5.78
C MET A 357 14.11 -9.15 7.19
N GLY A 358 13.69 -10.36 7.51
CA GLY A 358 13.76 -10.89 8.88
C GLY A 358 12.59 -10.39 9.75
N PRO A 359 12.44 -10.93 10.98
CA PRO A 359 11.37 -10.51 11.89
C PRO A 359 11.55 -9.04 12.28
N PRO A 360 10.47 -8.29 12.50
CA PRO A 360 10.48 -6.90 12.94
C PRO A 360 10.97 -6.70 14.38
#